data_e65ef71fe818424dd3d8e81930b28cc1
#
_entry.id   e65ef71fe818424dd3d8e81930b28cc1
#
_cell.length_a   1.000
_cell.length_b   1.000
_cell.length_c   1.000
_cell.angle_alpha   90.00
_cell.angle_beta   90.00
_cell.angle_gamma   90.00
#
_symmetry.space_group_name_H-M   'P 1'
#
loop_
_entity.id
_entity.type
_entity.pdbx_description
1 polymer ?
#
loop_
_entity_poly.entity_id
_entity_poly.type
_entity_poly.pdbx_seq_one_letter_code
_entity_poly.pdbx_strand_id
1 'polypeptide(L)'
;GGGVHFGDEGAANHNRLCAEYGEQGIELFVYGKQDFGDALATTRFPARQSLEASMAIARKHGLHADKVIMARQSSEVIEAGGFHNDVVSVSNKNVLFMHELAFADKANLFKQVAMASGDQPIHFVEVPNQTISLHDAIKSYLFNSQLVNLPGTKGMTLILPMESRENANVYEYLLGLIQQDTPIKNLEFVDVRQSM
;
A
#
# COMPACT_ATOMS: atom_id res chain seq x y z
N GLY A 1 19.88 15.52 11.84
CA GLY A 1 20.14 14.26 11.19
C GLY A 1 19.70 13.10 12.06
N GLY A 2 18.63 12.42 11.66
CA GLY A 2 18.22 11.16 12.26
C GLY A 2 19.33 10.13 12.10
N GLY A 3 19.58 9.30 13.11
CA GLY A 3 20.52 8.19 13.02
C GLY A 3 20.07 7.19 11.93
N VAL A 4 20.90 6.18 11.71
CA VAL A 4 20.67 5.12 10.69
C VAL A 4 19.28 4.46 10.83
N HIS A 5 18.70 4.47 12.04
CA HIS A 5 17.38 3.91 12.35
C HIS A 5 16.20 4.72 11.81
N PHE A 6 16.38 6.01 11.56
CA PHE A 6 15.37 6.96 11.06
C PHE A 6 15.73 7.47 9.66
N GLY A 7 16.25 6.59 8.83
CA GLY A 7 16.71 6.97 7.48
C GLY A 7 15.59 7.22 6.48
N ASP A 8 14.38 6.72 6.76
CA ASP A 8 13.22 6.89 5.90
C ASP A 8 11.94 6.88 6.76
N GLU A 9 11.32 8.03 6.89
CA GLU A 9 10.14 8.25 7.73
C GLU A 9 8.93 8.71 6.91
N GLY A 10 9.00 8.51 5.57
CA GLY A 10 8.01 9.04 4.65
C GLY A 10 6.65 8.36 4.71
N ALA A 11 5.62 9.09 4.29
CA ALA A 11 4.24 8.62 4.18
C ALA A 11 4.07 7.45 3.19
N ALA A 12 5.05 7.20 2.33
CA ALA A 12 5.11 6.09 1.37
C ALA A 12 4.99 4.69 2.02
N ASN A 13 5.21 4.60 3.33
CA ASN A 13 5.10 3.36 4.11
C ASN A 13 3.91 3.37 5.09
N HIS A 14 2.91 4.20 4.83
CA HIS A 14 1.74 4.35 5.68
C HIS A 14 0.46 4.29 4.86
N ASN A 15 -0.49 3.46 5.30
CA ASN A 15 -1.84 3.39 4.77
C ASN A 15 -2.84 3.65 5.90
N ARG A 16 -3.96 4.27 5.57
CA ARG A 16 -5.03 4.52 6.53
C ARG A 16 -6.34 3.94 6.02
N LEU A 17 -7.00 3.15 6.89
CA LEU A 17 -8.31 2.58 6.60
C LEU A 17 -9.35 3.15 7.56
N CYS A 18 -10.48 3.64 7.02
CA CYS A 18 -11.56 4.24 7.81
C CYS A 18 -12.91 4.07 7.11
N ALA A 19 -14.02 4.26 7.82
CA ALA A 19 -15.35 4.28 7.21
C ALA A 19 -15.52 5.54 6.35
N GLU A 20 -15.29 6.70 6.98
CA GLU A 20 -15.43 8.01 6.35
C GLU A 20 -14.24 8.92 6.64
N TYR A 21 -14.04 9.93 5.80
CA TYR A 21 -13.02 10.94 6.05
C TYR A 21 -13.31 11.70 7.35
N GLY A 22 -12.26 11.92 8.14
CA GLY A 22 -12.37 12.60 9.43
C GLY A 22 -12.74 11.71 10.62
N GLU A 23 -13.17 10.47 10.39
CA GLU A 23 -13.41 9.51 11.46
C GLU A 23 -12.11 8.80 11.89
N GLN A 24 -12.15 8.18 13.07
CA GLN A 24 -11.05 7.35 13.53
C GLN A 24 -10.82 6.18 12.56
N GLY A 25 -9.58 6.00 12.12
CA GLY A 25 -9.18 4.93 11.22
C GLY A 25 -8.19 3.96 11.83
N ILE A 26 -7.87 2.92 11.06
CA ILE A 26 -6.77 2.01 11.31
C ILE A 26 -5.55 2.58 10.60
N GLU A 27 -4.46 2.75 11.32
CA GLU A 27 -3.21 3.27 10.82
C GLU A 27 -2.26 2.09 10.57
N LEU A 28 -2.05 1.77 9.31
CA LEU A 28 -1.20 0.66 8.87
C LEU A 28 0.19 1.20 8.52
N PHE A 29 1.17 0.93 9.36
CA PHE A 29 2.58 1.21 9.11
C PHE A 29 3.25 -0.02 8.53
N VAL A 30 4.00 0.17 7.45
CA VAL A 30 4.71 -0.92 6.78
C VAL A 30 6.22 -0.74 6.96
N TYR A 31 6.86 -1.76 7.50
CA TYR A 31 8.30 -1.77 7.72
C TYR A 31 8.97 -2.90 6.93
N GLY A 32 10.22 -2.68 6.53
CA GLY A 32 11.00 -3.69 5.82
C GLY A 32 12.09 -4.34 6.66
N LYS A 33 12.48 -3.70 7.78
CA LYS A 33 13.54 -4.19 8.67
C LYS A 33 13.19 -3.97 10.14
N GLN A 34 13.89 -4.72 11.01
CA GLN A 34 13.90 -4.49 12.45
C GLN A 34 15.34 -4.24 12.86
N ASP A 35 15.59 -3.21 13.65
CA ASP A 35 16.94 -2.86 14.08
C ASP A 35 17.44 -3.77 15.23
N PHE A 36 16.49 -4.37 15.98
CA PHE A 36 16.78 -5.30 17.06
C PHE A 36 16.15 -6.66 16.76
N GLY A 37 16.93 -7.60 16.23
CA GLY A 37 16.54 -9.00 16.16
C GLY A 37 16.47 -9.68 14.79
N ASP A 38 16.65 -8.98 13.69
CA ASP A 38 16.60 -9.61 12.36
C ASP A 38 17.76 -9.20 11.47
N ALA A 39 18.59 -10.17 11.14
CA ALA A 39 19.48 -10.10 10.01
C ALA A 39 18.72 -10.54 8.73
N LEU A 40 17.70 -9.79 8.30
CA LEU A 40 17.29 -9.90 6.90
C LEU A 40 18.28 -9.08 6.08
N ALA A 41 19.35 -9.72 5.70
CA ALA A 41 20.21 -9.27 4.64
C ALA A 41 19.41 -9.39 3.34
N THR A 42 18.73 -8.31 2.94
CA THR A 42 18.40 -8.12 1.54
C THR A 42 19.73 -7.99 0.81
N THR A 43 19.90 -8.73 -0.25
CA THR A 43 21.22 -8.86 -0.90
C THR A 43 21.44 -7.74 -1.91
N ARG A 44 20.40 -7.21 -2.53
CA ARG A 44 20.47 -6.21 -3.59
C ARG A 44 20.05 -4.81 -3.15
N PHE A 45 18.96 -4.71 -2.40
CA PHE A 45 18.41 -3.44 -1.96
C PHE A 45 18.14 -3.46 -0.46
N PRO A 46 18.60 -2.45 0.29
CA PRO A 46 18.34 -2.38 1.72
C PRO A 46 16.89 -1.97 1.98
N ALA A 47 16.24 -2.63 2.92
CA ALA A 47 14.99 -2.13 3.47
C ALA A 47 15.22 -0.78 4.15
N ARG A 48 14.36 0.20 3.89
CA ARG A 48 14.52 1.57 4.37
C ARG A 48 13.81 1.82 5.69
N GLN A 49 12.53 1.49 5.76
CA GLN A 49 11.71 1.73 6.95
C GLN A 49 11.96 0.67 8.01
N SER A 50 12.25 1.09 9.23
CA SER A 50 12.36 0.20 10.40
C SER A 50 11.06 0.13 11.20
N LEU A 51 10.85 -1.00 11.90
CA LEU A 51 9.75 -1.18 12.85
C LEU A 51 9.82 -0.11 13.95
N GLU A 52 11.01 0.13 14.47
CA GLU A 52 11.28 1.07 15.58
C GLU A 52 10.94 2.50 15.19
N ALA A 53 11.28 2.91 13.96
CA ALA A 53 10.88 4.21 13.42
C ALA A 53 9.36 4.33 13.30
N SER A 54 8.70 3.32 12.74
CA SER A 54 7.24 3.28 12.61
C SER A 54 6.55 3.39 13.97
N MET A 55 7.02 2.64 14.96
CA MET A 55 6.52 2.72 16.35
C MET A 55 6.76 4.10 16.99
N ALA A 56 7.90 4.72 16.73
CA ALA A 56 8.20 6.05 17.24
C ALA A 56 7.30 7.12 16.62
N ILE A 57 7.02 7.02 15.32
CA ILE A 57 6.09 7.90 14.60
C ILE A 57 4.68 7.76 15.17
N ALA A 58 4.19 6.54 15.32
CA ALA A 58 2.86 6.27 15.87
C ALA A 58 2.70 6.89 17.28
N ARG A 59 3.71 6.74 18.16
CA ARG A 59 3.73 7.37 19.50
C ARG A 59 3.77 8.88 19.42
N LYS A 60 4.63 9.45 18.55
CA LYS A 60 4.76 10.89 18.38
C LYS A 60 3.45 11.55 17.97
N HIS A 61 2.68 10.88 17.14
CA HIS A 61 1.36 11.36 16.69
C HIS A 61 0.22 11.03 17.67
N GLY A 62 0.50 10.35 18.79
CA GLY A 62 -0.53 10.00 19.79
C GLY A 62 -1.58 9.03 19.24
N LEU A 63 -1.21 8.17 18.31
CA LEU A 63 -2.15 7.23 17.72
C LEU A 63 -2.57 6.17 18.74
N HIS A 64 -3.83 5.78 18.70
CA HIS A 64 -4.38 4.75 19.58
C HIS A 64 -3.78 3.38 19.24
N ALA A 65 -3.23 2.70 20.23
CA ALA A 65 -2.50 1.45 20.02
C ALA A 65 -3.36 0.33 19.41
N ASP A 66 -4.66 0.29 19.72
CA ASP A 66 -5.63 -0.66 19.19
C ASP A 66 -6.03 -0.38 17.73
N LYS A 67 -5.64 0.78 17.19
CA LYS A 67 -5.86 1.21 15.81
C LYS A 67 -4.57 1.29 14.99
N VAL A 68 -3.43 0.93 15.57
CA VAL A 68 -2.13 0.91 14.89
C VAL A 68 -1.74 -0.52 14.57
N ILE A 69 -1.49 -0.80 13.31
CA ILE A 69 -1.01 -2.10 12.84
C ILE A 69 0.38 -1.91 12.23
N MET A 70 1.33 -2.74 12.65
CA MET A 70 2.67 -2.82 12.09
C MET A 70 2.74 -4.04 11.18
N ALA A 71 2.84 -3.85 9.87
CA ALA A 71 2.96 -4.91 8.88
C ALA A 71 4.37 -4.94 8.27
N ARG A 72 4.87 -6.13 8.01
CA ARG A 72 6.16 -6.29 7.34
C ARG A 72 5.97 -6.37 5.84
N GLN A 73 6.73 -5.58 5.09
CA GLN A 73 6.80 -5.69 3.64
C GLN A 73 7.50 -6.99 3.24
N SER A 74 7.05 -7.62 2.17
CA SER A 74 7.68 -8.82 1.64
C SER A 74 9.13 -8.54 1.20
N SER A 75 10.04 -9.47 1.50
CA SER A 75 11.42 -9.41 1.03
C SER A 75 11.51 -9.47 -0.49
N GLU A 76 10.61 -10.20 -1.15
CA GLU A 76 10.55 -10.28 -2.61
C GLU A 76 10.29 -8.92 -3.25
N VAL A 77 9.40 -8.12 -2.64
CA VAL A 77 9.13 -6.75 -3.10
C VAL A 77 10.36 -5.87 -2.95
N ILE A 78 11.05 -5.95 -1.80
CA ILE A 78 12.25 -5.15 -1.54
C ILE A 78 13.35 -5.53 -2.53
N GLU A 79 13.59 -6.82 -2.76
CA GLU A 79 14.57 -7.34 -3.73
C GLU A 79 14.24 -6.96 -5.18
N ALA A 80 12.97 -6.79 -5.50
CA ALA A 80 12.52 -6.31 -6.81
C ALA A 80 12.66 -4.79 -6.99
N GLY A 81 13.07 -4.06 -5.95
CA GLY A 81 13.24 -2.60 -5.97
C GLY A 81 12.07 -1.81 -5.40
N GLY A 82 11.07 -2.48 -4.84
CA GLY A 82 9.95 -1.84 -4.13
C GLY A 82 10.36 -1.48 -2.69
N PHE A 83 11.12 -0.38 -2.52
CA PHE A 83 11.65 0.03 -1.19
C PHE A 83 10.58 0.60 -0.28
N HIS A 84 9.50 1.13 -0.84
CA HIS A 84 8.39 1.73 -0.14
C HIS A 84 7.11 0.94 -0.42
N ASN A 85 6.16 0.99 0.49
CA ASN A 85 4.92 0.25 0.35
C ASN A 85 3.98 0.83 -0.71
N ASP A 86 4.05 2.12 -1.01
CA ASP A 86 3.28 2.78 -2.07
C ASP A 86 3.58 2.26 -3.49
N VAL A 87 4.65 1.48 -3.64
CA VAL A 87 4.98 0.78 -4.90
C VAL A 87 4.12 -0.47 -5.09
N VAL A 88 3.53 -1.01 -4.03
CA VAL A 88 2.79 -2.29 -4.04
C VAL A 88 1.44 -2.25 -3.35
N SER A 89 1.05 -1.12 -2.78
CA SER A 89 -0.29 -0.93 -2.22
C SER A 89 -0.72 0.54 -2.17
N VAL A 90 -2.02 0.77 -2.23
CA VAL A 90 -2.66 2.06 -2.03
C VAL A 90 -4.01 1.87 -1.34
N SER A 91 -4.38 2.78 -0.45
CA SER A 91 -5.63 2.70 0.30
C SER A 91 -6.48 3.94 0.17
N ASN A 92 -7.78 3.76 0.35
CA ASN A 92 -8.74 4.85 0.56
C ASN A 92 -9.95 4.34 1.33
N LYS A 93 -10.37 5.06 2.33
CA LYS A 93 -11.47 4.65 3.22
C LYS A 93 -11.33 3.18 3.64
N ASN A 94 -12.30 2.36 3.31
CA ASN A 94 -12.35 0.93 3.67
C ASN A 94 -11.78 -0.01 2.60
N VAL A 95 -10.95 0.50 1.68
CA VAL A 95 -10.32 -0.30 0.61
C VAL A 95 -8.81 -0.27 0.76
N LEU A 96 -8.19 -1.45 0.72
CA LEU A 96 -6.77 -1.64 0.49
C LEU A 96 -6.59 -2.37 -0.85
N PHE A 97 -6.11 -1.64 -1.86
CA PHE A 97 -5.72 -2.19 -3.16
C PHE A 97 -4.23 -2.53 -3.11
N MET A 98 -3.87 -3.78 -3.33
CA MET A 98 -2.51 -4.25 -3.10
C MET A 98 -2.11 -5.39 -4.03
N HIS A 99 -0.81 -5.53 -4.27
CA HIS A 99 -0.25 -6.72 -4.92
C HIS A 99 -0.28 -7.92 -3.98
N GLU A 100 -0.46 -9.12 -4.52
CA GLU A 100 -0.48 -10.39 -3.76
C GLU A 100 0.76 -10.57 -2.87
N LEU A 101 1.91 -10.12 -3.34
CA LEU A 101 3.21 -10.24 -2.66
C LEU A 101 3.56 -9.03 -1.78
N ALA A 102 2.66 -8.08 -1.57
CA ALA A 102 2.98 -6.83 -0.86
C ALA A 102 3.48 -7.05 0.59
N PHE A 103 2.91 -8.02 1.28
CA PHE A 103 3.15 -8.24 2.71
C PHE A 103 3.71 -9.63 3.00
N ALA A 104 4.66 -9.72 3.94
CA ALA A 104 5.31 -10.97 4.32
C ALA A 104 4.34 -11.96 5.00
N ASP A 105 3.42 -11.48 5.84
CA ASP A 105 2.38 -12.26 6.50
C ASP A 105 1.01 -11.61 6.28
N LYS A 106 0.50 -11.80 5.08
CA LYS A 106 -0.80 -11.28 4.64
C LYS A 106 -1.96 -11.80 5.47
N ALA A 107 -1.93 -13.08 5.83
CA ALA A 107 -3.01 -13.69 6.61
C ALA A 107 -3.13 -13.06 8.00
N ASN A 108 -2.02 -12.81 8.67
CA ASN A 108 -2.00 -12.13 9.96
C ASN A 108 -2.41 -10.66 9.83
N LEU A 109 -1.96 -9.97 8.77
CA LEU A 109 -2.40 -8.59 8.50
C LEU A 109 -3.92 -8.50 8.37
N PHE A 110 -4.54 -9.37 7.57
CA PHE A 110 -5.99 -9.37 7.38
C PHE A 110 -6.74 -9.63 8.68
N LYS A 111 -6.24 -10.56 9.49
CA LYS A 111 -6.80 -10.84 10.82
C LYS A 111 -6.71 -9.62 11.75
N GLN A 112 -5.57 -8.95 11.81
CA GLN A 112 -5.39 -7.76 12.64
C GLN A 112 -6.31 -6.61 12.18
N VAL A 113 -6.39 -6.38 10.86
CA VAL A 113 -7.30 -5.37 10.30
C VAL A 113 -8.74 -5.69 10.63
N ALA A 114 -9.19 -6.94 10.46
CA ALA A 114 -10.55 -7.36 10.81
C ALA A 114 -10.87 -7.15 12.31
N MET A 115 -9.92 -7.45 13.19
CA MET A 115 -10.09 -7.19 14.63
C MET A 115 -10.18 -5.70 14.95
N ALA A 116 -9.34 -4.88 14.32
CA ALA A 116 -9.30 -3.44 14.57
C ALA A 116 -10.48 -2.69 13.92
N SER A 117 -11.04 -3.21 12.81
CA SER A 117 -12.18 -2.61 12.12
C SER A 117 -13.54 -2.84 12.83
N GLY A 118 -13.62 -3.87 13.66
CA GLY A 118 -14.89 -4.25 14.29
C GLY A 118 -15.94 -4.63 13.24
N ASP A 119 -17.11 -4.02 13.29
CA ASP A 119 -18.19 -4.29 12.34
C ASP A 119 -18.03 -3.60 10.97
N GLN A 120 -16.99 -2.77 10.80
CA GLN A 120 -16.74 -2.08 9.54
C GLN A 120 -16.13 -3.04 8.51
N PRO A 121 -16.77 -3.28 7.36
CA PRO A 121 -16.20 -4.11 6.33
C PRO A 121 -14.99 -3.44 5.66
N ILE A 122 -13.87 -4.14 5.59
CA ILE A 122 -12.69 -3.72 4.84
C ILE A 122 -12.57 -4.58 3.58
N HIS A 123 -12.40 -3.94 2.45
CA HIS A 123 -12.22 -4.59 1.16
C HIS A 123 -10.73 -4.70 0.82
N PHE A 124 -10.21 -5.91 0.82
CA PHE A 124 -8.88 -6.20 0.29
C PHE A 124 -9.02 -6.55 -1.19
N VAL A 125 -8.55 -5.64 -2.05
CA VAL A 125 -8.56 -5.82 -3.51
C VAL A 125 -7.15 -6.24 -3.91
N GLU A 126 -6.97 -7.52 -4.14
CA GLU A 126 -5.68 -8.14 -4.38
C GLU A 126 -5.42 -8.32 -5.87
N VAL A 127 -4.24 -7.92 -6.33
CA VAL A 127 -3.74 -8.17 -7.69
C VAL A 127 -2.91 -9.45 -7.66
N PRO A 128 -3.38 -10.55 -8.29
CA PRO A 128 -2.64 -11.81 -8.31
C PRO A 128 -1.34 -11.70 -9.10
N ASN A 129 -0.25 -12.24 -8.56
CA ASN A 129 1.06 -12.22 -9.22
C ASN A 129 1.07 -12.98 -10.55
N GLN A 130 0.17 -13.97 -10.71
CA GLN A 130 0.01 -14.69 -11.97
C GLN A 130 -0.66 -13.84 -13.06
N THR A 131 -1.46 -12.86 -12.67
CA THR A 131 -2.15 -11.96 -13.61
C THR A 131 -1.27 -10.75 -13.94
N ILE A 132 -0.75 -10.09 -12.93
CA ILE A 132 0.21 -8.98 -13.07
C ILE A 132 1.43 -9.33 -12.23
N SER A 133 2.55 -9.56 -12.91
CA SER A 133 3.80 -9.84 -12.20
C SER A 133 4.22 -8.66 -11.32
N LEU A 134 4.95 -8.94 -10.25
CA LEU A 134 5.52 -7.89 -9.40
C LEU A 134 6.37 -6.90 -10.21
N HIS A 135 7.12 -7.40 -11.18
CA HIS A 135 7.92 -6.57 -12.09
C HIS A 135 7.05 -5.61 -12.93
N ASP A 136 5.95 -6.11 -13.51
CA ASP A 136 5.04 -5.27 -14.28
C ASP A 136 4.31 -4.26 -13.40
N ALA A 137 3.89 -4.64 -12.21
CA ALA A 137 3.28 -3.74 -11.24
C ALA A 137 4.21 -2.58 -10.87
N ILE A 138 5.48 -2.86 -10.59
CA ILE A 138 6.49 -1.84 -10.27
C ILE A 138 6.78 -0.97 -11.51
N LYS A 139 7.02 -1.58 -12.66
CA LYS A 139 7.40 -0.87 -13.87
C LYS A 139 6.31 0.03 -14.44
N SER A 140 5.06 -0.37 -14.28
CA SER A 140 3.89 0.41 -14.72
C SER A 140 3.43 1.45 -13.69
N TYR A 141 4.05 1.52 -12.51
CA TYR A 141 3.63 2.37 -11.39
C TYR A 141 2.18 2.13 -10.96
N LEU A 142 1.69 0.88 -11.06
CA LEU A 142 0.30 0.51 -10.81
C LEU A 142 -0.20 1.00 -9.44
N PHE A 143 0.63 0.90 -8.41
CA PHE A 143 0.26 1.29 -7.04
C PHE A 143 0.75 2.70 -6.66
N ASN A 144 1.68 3.31 -7.41
CA ASN A 144 1.98 4.74 -7.32
C ASN A 144 0.83 5.57 -7.93
N SER A 145 -0.36 5.18 -7.60
CA SER A 145 -1.64 5.73 -8.00
C SER A 145 -2.33 6.34 -6.79
N GLN A 146 -3.45 7.02 -7.03
CA GLN A 146 -4.29 7.51 -5.96
C GLN A 146 -5.68 6.90 -6.06
N LEU A 147 -6.16 6.32 -4.99
CA LEU A 147 -7.53 5.82 -4.87
C LEU A 147 -8.36 6.88 -4.13
N VAL A 148 -9.40 7.40 -4.78
CA VAL A 148 -10.18 8.54 -4.26
C VAL A 148 -11.68 8.36 -4.48
N ASN A 149 -12.48 9.09 -3.69
CA ASN A 149 -13.90 9.30 -3.98
C ASN A 149 -14.07 10.67 -4.63
N LEU A 150 -14.51 10.70 -5.87
CA LEU A 150 -14.80 11.95 -6.57
C LEU A 150 -16.27 12.35 -6.38
N PRO A 151 -16.58 13.64 -6.19
CA PRO A 151 -17.96 14.10 -6.11
C PRO A 151 -18.76 13.75 -7.36
N GLY A 152 -19.97 13.22 -7.17
CA GLY A 152 -20.86 12.88 -8.28
C GLY A 152 -20.54 11.57 -9.01
N THR A 153 -19.47 10.85 -8.64
CA THR A 153 -19.17 9.53 -9.20
C THR A 153 -19.64 8.39 -8.29
N LYS A 154 -20.06 7.28 -8.91
CA LYS A 154 -20.39 6.07 -8.17
C LYS A 154 -19.12 5.24 -7.96
N GLY A 155 -18.86 4.84 -6.71
CA GLY A 155 -17.68 4.07 -6.34
C GLY A 155 -16.40 4.91 -6.26
N MET A 156 -15.28 4.24 -6.14
CA MET A 156 -13.96 4.87 -6.07
C MET A 156 -13.34 4.98 -7.46
N THR A 157 -12.55 6.02 -7.66
CA THR A 157 -11.74 6.24 -8.86
C THR A 157 -10.29 5.98 -8.54
N LEU A 158 -9.64 5.16 -9.36
CA LEU A 158 -8.21 4.95 -9.33
C LEU A 158 -7.57 5.89 -10.35
N ILE A 159 -6.76 6.84 -9.88
CA ILE A 159 -6.00 7.79 -10.72
C ILE A 159 -4.61 7.22 -10.88
N LEU A 160 -4.23 6.91 -12.12
CA LEU A 160 -3.01 6.18 -12.46
C LEU A 160 -2.12 7.00 -13.39
N PRO A 161 -0.79 6.79 -13.35
CA PRO A 161 0.09 7.32 -14.38
C PRO A 161 -0.13 6.60 -15.72
N MET A 162 0.23 7.27 -16.82
CA MET A 162 0.06 6.74 -18.18
C MET A 162 0.79 5.42 -18.42
N GLU A 163 1.87 5.15 -17.69
CA GLU A 163 2.63 3.91 -17.75
C GLU A 163 1.77 2.68 -17.43
N SER A 164 0.77 2.83 -16.54
CA SER A 164 -0.21 1.75 -16.26
C SER A 164 -1.12 1.47 -17.46
N ARG A 165 -1.43 2.47 -18.28
CA ARG A 165 -2.21 2.31 -19.51
C ARG A 165 -1.38 1.75 -20.66
N GLU A 166 -0.10 2.13 -20.71
CA GLU A 166 0.85 1.71 -21.76
C GLU A 166 1.27 0.23 -21.59
N ASN A 167 1.19 -0.33 -20.39
CA ASN A 167 1.37 -1.77 -20.16
C ASN A 167 0.05 -2.50 -20.48
N ALA A 168 0.02 -3.25 -21.57
CA ALA A 168 -1.20 -3.89 -22.05
C ALA A 168 -1.84 -4.85 -21.02
N ASN A 169 -1.03 -5.65 -20.31
CA ASN A 169 -1.53 -6.59 -19.31
C ASN A 169 -2.15 -5.85 -18.12
N VAL A 170 -1.49 -4.80 -17.64
CA VAL A 170 -2.00 -3.96 -16.54
C VAL A 170 -3.28 -3.26 -16.96
N TYR A 171 -3.34 -2.69 -18.15
CA TYR A 171 -4.53 -2.02 -18.64
C TYR A 171 -5.73 -2.97 -18.79
N GLU A 172 -5.52 -4.15 -19.36
CA GLU A 172 -6.58 -5.18 -19.47
C GLU A 172 -7.08 -5.61 -18.09
N TYR A 173 -6.16 -5.86 -17.14
CA TYR A 173 -6.53 -6.16 -15.76
C TYR A 173 -7.39 -5.06 -15.14
N LEU A 174 -7.00 -3.80 -15.29
CA LEU A 174 -7.73 -2.65 -14.74
C LEU A 174 -9.14 -2.53 -15.33
N LEU A 175 -9.31 -2.76 -16.64
CA LEU A 175 -10.63 -2.79 -17.27
C LEU A 175 -11.51 -3.92 -16.72
N GLY A 176 -10.92 -5.07 -16.42
CA GLY A 176 -11.61 -6.17 -15.74
C GLY A 176 -11.95 -5.84 -14.28
N LEU A 177 -11.05 -5.17 -13.56
CA LEU A 177 -11.22 -4.82 -12.15
C LEU A 177 -12.47 -3.96 -11.90
N ILE A 178 -12.70 -2.94 -12.71
CA ILE A 178 -13.86 -2.04 -12.54
C ILE A 178 -15.21 -2.73 -12.80
N GLN A 179 -15.20 -3.90 -13.43
CA GLN A 179 -16.42 -4.73 -13.66
C GLN A 179 -16.69 -5.70 -12.49
N GLN A 180 -15.70 -5.94 -11.62
CA GLN A 180 -15.86 -6.83 -10.48
C GLN A 180 -16.69 -6.17 -9.38
N ASP A 181 -17.17 -7.00 -8.43
CA ASP A 181 -17.87 -6.52 -7.24
C ASP A 181 -16.88 -5.98 -6.18
N THR A 182 -16.24 -4.86 -6.52
CA THR A 182 -15.33 -4.12 -5.65
C THR A 182 -15.75 -2.65 -5.60
N PRO A 183 -15.33 -1.88 -4.61
CA PRO A 183 -15.59 -0.44 -4.55
C PRO A 183 -14.91 0.38 -5.68
N ILE A 184 -13.87 -0.16 -6.34
CA ILE A 184 -13.15 0.51 -7.43
C ILE A 184 -13.96 0.39 -8.73
N LYS A 185 -14.48 1.51 -9.23
CA LYS A 185 -15.40 1.54 -10.37
C LYS A 185 -14.96 2.42 -11.53
N ASN A 186 -13.99 3.28 -11.30
CA ASN A 186 -13.56 4.25 -12.30
C ASN A 186 -12.04 4.29 -12.41
N LEU A 187 -11.54 4.57 -13.61
CA LEU A 187 -10.11 4.75 -13.91
C LEU A 187 -9.91 6.11 -14.55
N GLU A 188 -8.89 6.83 -14.08
CA GLU A 188 -8.39 8.05 -14.70
C GLU A 188 -6.89 7.92 -14.93
N PHE A 189 -6.39 8.36 -16.08
CA PHE A 189 -4.98 8.27 -16.41
C PHE A 189 -4.40 9.67 -16.60
N VAL A 190 -3.28 9.94 -15.96
CA VAL A 190 -2.59 11.23 -16.00
C VAL A 190 -1.16 11.07 -16.51
N ASP A 191 -0.75 11.97 -17.38
CA ASP A 191 0.64 12.05 -17.81
C ASP A 191 1.44 12.94 -16.86
N VAL A 192 2.24 12.30 -16.00
CA VAL A 192 3.08 13.00 -15.02
C VAL A 192 4.49 13.27 -15.52
N ARG A 193 4.85 12.83 -16.73
CA ARG A 193 6.20 12.98 -17.31
C ARG A 193 6.59 14.42 -17.60
N GLN A 194 5.60 15.31 -17.77
CA GLN A 194 5.85 16.73 -17.97
C GLN A 194 6.11 17.49 -16.65
N SER A 195 5.95 16.83 -15.51
CA SER A 195 6.11 17.44 -14.16
C SER A 195 7.47 17.14 -13.54
N MET A 196 8.32 16.37 -14.21
CA MET A 196 9.67 16.01 -13.78
C MET A 196 10.75 16.84 -14.49
#